data_c1e03fd59f045a5da6538fcec76e8d48
#
_entry.id   c1e03fd59f045a5da6538fcec76e8d48
#
_cell.length_a   1.000
_cell.length_b   1.000
_cell.length_c   1.000
_cell.angle_alpha   90.00
_cell.angle_beta   90.00
_cell.angle_gamma   90.00
#
_symmetry.space_group_name_H-M   'P 1'
#
loop_
_entity.id
_entity.type
_entity.pdbx_description
1 polymer ?
#
loop_
_entity_poly.entity_id
_entity_poly.type
_entity_poly.pdbx_seq_one_letter_code
_entity_poly.pdbx_strand_id
1 'polypeptide(L)'
;MTSSRWSEPSVTQDKTKGETQMELSACIVVYNGAGEAIRAAQTVLDCTRRYPLTLYLVDNASPDGSGQQLTAAAKDGTLHTAPGQTVQVLCRLENGGFGTGHNTVLSLLHSRVHFILNPDIQLTADTLSDLADWMAAHPGV
;
A
#
# COMPACT_ATOMS: atom_id res chain seq x y z
N MET A 1 4.86 10.33 -14.56
CA MET A 1 5.14 10.95 -14.05
C MET A 1 5.64 10.97 -13.38
N THR A 2 5.97 10.87 -13.37
CA THR A 2 6.42 11.33 -12.74
C THR A 2 6.95 11.13 -12.09
N SER A 3 7.48 10.77 -11.66
CA SER A 3 8.02 11.01 -11.04
C SER A 3 8.59 10.80 -10.36
N SER A 4 9.17 10.38 -9.69
CA SER A 4 9.58 10.48 -8.95
C SER A 4 10.02 10.84 -8.37
N ARG A 5 10.17 10.74 -7.80
CA ARG A 5 10.58 11.44 -7.41
C ARG A 5 10.48 11.90 -6.47
N TRP A 6 11.03 10.99 -5.68
CA TRP A 6 10.68 12.11 -5.31
C TRP A 6 11.05 13.14 -6.11
N SER A 7 11.10 13.61 -7.04
CA SER A 7 11.42 14.64 -7.73
C SER A 7 10.61 15.06 -8.67
N GLU A 8 10.21 15.15 -9.23
CA GLU A 8 9.57 15.60 -9.89
C GLU A 8 9.27 15.76 -10.77
N PRO A 9 8.99 15.52 -11.44
CA PRO A 9 8.58 15.69 -12.17
C PRO A 9 8.35 16.08 -13.08
N SER A 10 7.99 15.77 -13.66
CA SER A 10 7.68 16.35 -14.39
C SER A 10 7.05 16.80 -15.06
N VAL A 11 6.59 16.97 -15.45
CA VAL A 11 5.90 17.59 -15.79
C VAL A 11 5.22 18.31 -16.42
N THR A 12 4.66 18.50 -16.91
CA THR A 12 3.90 19.27 -17.15
C THR A 12 3.14 19.77 -17.60
N GLN A 13 2.47 19.83 -17.78
CA GLN A 13 1.70 20.38 -17.80
C GLN A 13 0.84 20.71 -17.76
N ASP A 14 0.29 20.54 -17.90
CA ASP A 14 -0.52 20.89 -17.61
C ASP A 14 -0.63 21.48 -17.06
N LYS A 15 -0.80 21.75 -16.50
CA LYS A 15 -0.64 21.98 -15.70
C LYS A 15 -0.70 21.52 -14.92
N THR A 16 -1.21 21.54 -14.90
CA THR A 16 -0.86 20.80 -13.92
C THR A 16 -0.04 19.74 -14.23
N LYS A 17 0.60 19.74 -15.06
CA LYS A 17 1.38 18.77 -15.28
C LYS A 17 2.63 18.93 -14.70
N GLY A 18 3.31 19.53 -14.33
CA GLY A 18 4.59 19.52 -13.69
C GLY A 18 4.56 19.17 -12.23
N GLU A 19 3.39 19.15 -11.63
CA GLU A 19 3.28 18.84 -10.22
C GLU A 19 3.00 17.36 -10.01
N THR A 20 3.72 16.75 -9.05
CA THR A 20 3.48 15.39 -8.67
C THR A 20 2.23 15.34 -7.78
N GLN A 21 1.24 14.60 -8.20
CA GLN A 21 0.07 14.40 -7.37
C GLN A 21 0.41 13.55 -6.17
N MET A 22 -0.33 13.74 -5.08
CA MET A 22 -0.19 12.89 -3.91
C MET A 22 -0.71 11.50 -4.24
N GLU A 23 0.18 10.52 -4.17
CA GLU A 23 -0.16 9.11 -4.32
C GLU A 23 0.39 8.38 -3.12
N LEU A 24 -0.40 7.46 -2.59
CA LEU A 24 -0.06 6.72 -1.41
C LEU A 24 0.18 5.26 -1.75
N SER A 25 1.03 4.62 -0.98
CA SER A 25 1.14 3.17 -0.99
C SER A 25 1.25 2.68 0.45
N ALA A 26 0.89 1.42 0.65
CA ALA A 26 0.99 0.79 1.94
C ALA A 26 1.36 -0.67 1.74
N CYS A 27 2.02 -1.26 2.72
CA CYS A 27 2.43 -2.65 2.66
C CYS A 27 2.10 -3.34 3.97
N ILE A 28 1.45 -4.49 3.87
CA ILE A 28 1.21 -5.40 5.00
C ILE A 28 1.95 -6.69 4.70
N VAL A 29 2.84 -7.09 5.59
CA VAL A 29 3.55 -8.37 5.47
C VAL A 29 2.83 -9.39 6.33
N VAL A 30 2.55 -10.55 5.75
CA VAL A 30 1.74 -11.61 6.37
C VAL A 30 2.59 -12.85 6.54
N TYR A 31 2.57 -13.41 7.73
CA TYR A 31 3.07 -14.76 7.98
C TYR A 31 2.01 -15.50 8.76
N ASN A 32 1.26 -16.39 8.08
CA ASN A 32 0.06 -17.05 8.59
C ASN A 32 -1.05 -16.03 8.89
N GLY A 33 -2.27 -16.48 9.00
CA GLY A 33 -3.37 -15.60 9.42
C GLY A 33 -3.88 -14.67 8.33
N ALA A 34 -4.09 -15.18 7.12
CA ALA A 34 -4.59 -14.36 6.02
C ALA A 34 -5.92 -13.67 6.34
N GLY A 35 -6.78 -14.33 7.12
CA GLY A 35 -8.08 -13.75 7.45
C GLY A 35 -7.96 -12.41 8.17
N GLU A 36 -7.05 -12.33 9.13
CA GLU A 36 -6.82 -11.09 9.86
C GLU A 36 -6.26 -10.02 8.93
N ALA A 37 -5.31 -10.41 8.08
CA ALA A 37 -4.70 -9.46 7.14
C ALA A 37 -5.72 -8.95 6.13
N ILE A 38 -6.63 -9.80 5.67
CA ILE A 38 -7.68 -9.40 4.75
C ILE A 38 -8.60 -8.38 5.41
N ARG A 39 -8.96 -8.59 6.67
CA ARG A 39 -9.77 -7.62 7.40
C ARG A 39 -9.04 -6.29 7.56
N ALA A 40 -7.76 -6.35 7.91
CA ALA A 40 -6.94 -5.14 8.01
C ALA A 40 -6.88 -4.40 6.68
N ALA A 41 -6.62 -5.13 5.61
CA ALA A 41 -6.54 -4.56 4.27
C ALA A 41 -7.84 -3.87 3.88
N GLN A 42 -8.98 -4.48 4.20
CA GLN A 42 -10.26 -3.88 3.83
C GLN A 42 -10.49 -2.58 4.57
N THR A 43 -10.12 -2.47 5.86
CA THR A 43 -10.26 -1.20 6.56
C THR A 43 -9.37 -0.12 5.96
N VAL A 44 -8.17 -0.49 5.52
CA VAL A 44 -7.26 0.46 4.84
C VAL A 44 -7.90 0.97 3.56
N LEU A 45 -8.46 0.06 2.76
CA LEU A 45 -9.11 0.44 1.50
C LEU A 45 -10.37 1.27 1.75
N ASP A 46 -11.17 0.89 2.74
CA ASP A 46 -12.42 1.59 3.03
C ASP A 46 -12.18 3.01 3.54
N CYS A 47 -11.14 3.20 4.32
CA CYS A 47 -10.91 4.47 5.00
C CYS A 47 -10.01 5.43 4.24
N THR A 48 -9.18 4.95 3.31
CA THR A 48 -8.22 5.80 2.59
C THR A 48 -8.86 6.26 1.28
N ARG A 49 -9.46 7.44 1.30
CA ARG A 49 -10.32 7.87 0.19
C ARG A 49 -9.87 9.13 -0.53
N ARG A 50 -9.05 9.97 0.10
CA ARG A 50 -8.71 11.26 -0.51
C ARG A 50 -7.67 11.15 -1.63
N TYR A 51 -6.84 10.11 -1.60
CA TYR A 51 -5.74 9.98 -2.57
C TYR A 51 -5.72 8.59 -3.17
N PRO A 52 -5.18 8.45 -4.38
CA PRO A 52 -4.95 7.10 -4.94
C PRO A 52 -4.06 6.28 -4.03
N LEU A 53 -4.33 4.99 -3.93
CA LEU A 53 -3.63 4.08 -3.02
C LEU A 53 -3.31 2.78 -3.73
N THR A 54 -2.06 2.35 -3.62
CA THR A 54 -1.66 0.99 -3.96
C THR A 54 -1.34 0.26 -2.67
N LEU A 55 -2.08 -0.82 -2.41
CA LEU A 55 -1.87 -1.64 -1.22
C LEU A 55 -1.18 -2.92 -1.61
N TYR A 56 -0.01 -3.16 -1.02
CA TYR A 56 0.76 -4.38 -1.23
C TYR A 56 0.52 -5.32 -0.07
N LEU A 57 0.16 -6.56 -0.38
CA LEU A 57 0.05 -7.63 0.60
C LEU A 57 1.16 -8.63 0.28
N VAL A 58 2.12 -8.76 1.17
CA VAL A 58 3.27 -9.63 0.96
C VAL A 58 3.13 -10.86 1.84
N ASP A 59 3.00 -12.02 1.22
CA ASP A 59 3.02 -13.28 1.95
C ASP A 59 4.47 -13.72 2.13
N ASN A 60 4.88 -13.88 3.36
CA ASN A 60 6.27 -14.17 3.71
C ASN A 60 6.50 -15.68 3.82
N ALA A 61 6.08 -16.41 2.79
CA ALA A 61 6.22 -17.87 2.68
C ALA A 61 5.43 -18.59 3.78
N SER A 62 4.17 -18.22 3.97
CA SER A 62 3.31 -18.83 4.98
C SER A 62 3.03 -20.29 4.64
N PRO A 63 3.23 -21.21 5.61
CA PRO A 63 2.94 -22.62 5.35
C PRO A 63 1.45 -22.97 5.47
N ASP A 64 0.61 -22.05 5.95
CA ASP A 64 -0.81 -22.35 6.23
C ASP A 64 -1.74 -22.04 5.04
N GLY A 65 -1.19 -21.72 3.86
CA GLY A 65 -2.01 -21.39 2.70
C GLY A 65 -2.42 -19.92 2.62
N SER A 66 -1.86 -19.06 3.50
CA SER A 66 -2.21 -17.64 3.51
C SER A 66 -1.95 -16.96 2.17
N GLY A 67 -0.85 -17.30 1.50
CA GLY A 67 -0.53 -16.69 0.21
C GLY A 67 -1.62 -16.93 -0.82
N GLN A 68 -2.14 -18.15 -0.89
CA GLN A 68 -3.23 -18.48 -1.80
C GLN A 68 -4.51 -17.75 -1.41
N GLN A 69 -4.78 -17.63 -0.11
CA GLN A 69 -5.98 -16.94 0.36
C GLN A 69 -5.92 -15.45 0.02
N LEU A 70 -4.77 -14.81 0.19
CA LEU A 70 -4.60 -13.40 -0.16
C LEU A 70 -4.78 -13.19 -1.65
N THR A 71 -4.16 -14.06 -2.46
CA THR A 71 -4.27 -13.97 -3.91
C THR A 71 -5.71 -14.11 -4.36
N ALA A 72 -6.42 -15.08 -3.80
CA ALA A 72 -7.83 -15.29 -4.13
C ALA A 72 -8.66 -14.08 -3.73
N ALA A 73 -8.45 -13.54 -2.53
CA ALA A 73 -9.22 -12.40 -2.04
C ALA A 73 -9.04 -11.17 -2.94
N ALA A 74 -7.85 -10.98 -3.49
CA ALA A 74 -7.59 -9.85 -4.38
C ALA A 74 -8.27 -10.02 -5.73
N LYS A 75 -8.54 -11.27 -6.15
CA LYS A 75 -9.06 -11.53 -7.48
C LYS A 75 -10.57 -11.79 -7.53
N ASP A 76 -11.14 -12.33 -6.44
CA ASP A 76 -12.52 -12.81 -6.48
C ASP A 76 -13.54 -11.81 -5.93
N GLY A 77 -13.10 -10.60 -5.62
CA GLY A 77 -14.00 -9.57 -5.11
C GLY A 77 -14.16 -9.56 -3.60
N THR A 78 -13.46 -10.43 -2.88
CA THR A 78 -13.48 -10.42 -1.42
C THR A 78 -12.94 -9.10 -0.88
N LEU A 79 -11.84 -8.60 -1.47
CA LEU A 79 -11.35 -7.26 -1.19
C LEU A 79 -11.99 -6.28 -2.16
N HIS A 80 -12.65 -5.28 -1.62
CA HIS A 80 -13.35 -4.27 -2.41
C HIS A 80 -12.48 -3.02 -2.53
N THR A 81 -12.28 -2.56 -3.77
CA THR A 81 -11.51 -1.35 -4.02
C THR A 81 -12.41 -0.24 -4.56
N ALA A 82 -12.07 0.99 -4.23
CA ALA A 82 -12.69 2.17 -4.82
C ALA A 82 -11.88 2.62 -6.04
N PRO A 83 -12.42 3.51 -6.88
CA PRO A 83 -11.63 4.07 -7.98
C PRO A 83 -10.33 4.67 -7.46
N GLY A 84 -9.23 4.42 -8.17
CA GLY A 84 -7.91 4.88 -7.75
C GLY A 84 -7.19 3.97 -6.78
N GLN A 85 -7.80 2.85 -6.39
CA GLN A 85 -7.18 1.90 -5.48
C GLN A 85 -6.78 0.63 -6.21
N THR A 86 -5.61 0.11 -5.87
CA THR A 86 -5.09 -1.14 -6.44
C THR A 86 -4.54 -2.00 -5.32
N VAL A 87 -4.78 -3.31 -5.40
CA VAL A 87 -4.21 -4.28 -4.47
C VAL A 87 -3.30 -5.20 -5.25
N GLN A 88 -2.06 -5.37 -4.77
CA GLN A 88 -1.11 -6.31 -5.35
C GLN A 88 -0.67 -7.28 -4.29
N VAL A 89 -0.68 -8.57 -4.61
CA VAL A 89 -0.25 -9.63 -3.70
C VAL A 89 1.05 -10.21 -4.21
N LEU A 90 2.05 -10.26 -3.33
CA LEU A 90 3.36 -10.81 -3.64
C LEU A 90 3.62 -11.97 -2.68
N CYS A 91 3.90 -13.16 -3.23
CA CYS A 91 4.19 -14.33 -2.41
C CYS A 91 5.68 -14.63 -2.48
N ARG A 92 6.35 -14.53 -1.33
CA ARG A 92 7.78 -14.82 -1.26
C ARG A 92 8.00 -16.32 -1.12
N LEU A 93 9.14 -16.76 -1.60
CA LEU A 93 9.50 -18.18 -1.54
C LEU A 93 10.11 -18.56 -0.18
N GLU A 94 10.64 -17.59 0.55
CA GLU A 94 11.28 -17.82 1.84
C GLU A 94 10.87 -16.74 2.82
N ASN A 95 10.78 -17.11 4.08
CA ASN A 95 10.55 -16.16 5.16
C ASN A 95 11.89 -15.56 5.58
N GLY A 96 12.16 -14.34 5.12
CA GLY A 96 13.39 -13.63 5.49
C GLY A 96 13.20 -12.65 6.63
N GLY A 97 12.05 -12.74 7.33
CA GLY A 97 11.72 -11.82 8.40
C GLY A 97 10.85 -10.68 7.92
N PHE A 98 10.32 -9.93 8.88
CA PHE A 98 9.33 -8.88 8.62
C PHE A 98 9.91 -7.77 7.76
N GLY A 99 11.11 -7.28 8.12
CA GLY A 99 11.75 -6.21 7.36
C GLY A 99 12.04 -6.61 5.93
N THR A 100 12.50 -7.85 5.71
CA THR A 100 12.76 -8.34 4.36
C THR A 100 11.48 -8.40 3.56
N GLY A 101 10.36 -8.80 4.19
CA GLY A 101 9.06 -8.79 3.54
C GLY A 101 8.68 -7.40 3.05
N HIS A 102 8.83 -6.39 3.91
CA HIS A 102 8.53 -5.02 3.52
C HIS A 102 9.50 -4.51 2.44
N ASN A 103 10.77 -4.88 2.52
CA ASN A 103 11.74 -4.44 1.52
C ASN A 103 11.43 -4.99 0.13
N THR A 104 10.65 -6.06 0.04
CA THR A 104 10.29 -6.66 -1.24
C THR A 104 9.61 -5.66 -2.16
N VAL A 105 8.84 -4.73 -1.62
CA VAL A 105 8.08 -3.78 -2.44
C VAL A 105 8.82 -2.49 -2.74
N LEU A 106 9.98 -2.24 -2.12
CA LEU A 106 10.63 -0.93 -2.24
C LEU A 106 10.96 -0.55 -3.68
N SER A 107 11.38 -1.52 -4.50
CA SER A 107 11.71 -1.25 -5.90
C SER A 107 10.48 -1.01 -6.76
N LEU A 108 9.29 -1.28 -6.24
CA LEU A 108 8.04 -1.14 -6.98
C LEU A 108 7.34 0.19 -6.71
N LEU A 109 7.82 0.96 -5.74
CA LEU A 109 7.09 2.13 -5.26
C LEU A 109 7.19 3.29 -6.23
N HIS A 110 6.06 3.92 -6.50
CA HIS A 110 5.96 5.16 -7.25
C HIS A 110 5.21 6.23 -6.47
N SER A 111 4.89 5.94 -5.22
CA SER A 111 4.10 6.84 -4.38
C SER A 111 4.97 7.92 -3.76
N ARG A 112 4.34 9.02 -3.35
CA ARG A 112 5.03 10.04 -2.58
C ARG A 112 5.20 9.63 -1.13
N VAL A 113 4.25 8.86 -0.59
CA VAL A 113 4.27 8.41 0.80
C VAL A 113 3.97 6.93 0.83
N HIS A 114 4.77 6.19 1.56
CA HIS A 114 4.59 4.75 1.72
C HIS A 114 4.44 4.43 3.21
N PHE A 115 3.44 3.62 3.53
CA PHE A 115 3.14 3.24 4.90
C PHE A 115 3.47 1.76 5.13
N ILE A 116 4.12 1.49 6.26
CA ILE A 116 4.40 0.12 6.70
C ILE A 116 3.38 -0.20 7.78
N LEU A 117 2.52 -1.18 7.51
CA LEU A 117 1.39 -1.50 8.36
C LEU A 117 1.49 -2.92 8.91
N ASN A 118 1.01 -3.10 10.13
CA ASN A 118 0.91 -4.43 10.73
C ASN A 118 -0.35 -5.14 10.24
N PRO A 119 -0.32 -6.50 10.21
CA PRO A 119 -1.47 -7.25 9.70
C PRO A 119 -2.70 -7.24 10.61
N ASP A 120 -2.61 -6.70 11.80
CA ASP A 120 -3.74 -6.59 12.71
C ASP A 120 -4.28 -5.17 12.82
N ILE A 121 -3.84 -4.27 11.95
CA ILE A 121 -4.31 -2.89 12.00
C ILE A 121 -5.78 -2.81 11.60
N GLN A 122 -6.51 -1.88 12.20
CA GLN A 122 -7.88 -1.58 11.81
C GLN A 122 -8.05 -0.07 11.82
N LEU A 123 -8.32 0.49 10.65
CA LEU A 123 -8.55 1.92 10.54
C LEU A 123 -10.04 2.20 10.66
N THR A 124 -10.37 3.32 11.31
CA THR A 124 -11.75 3.77 11.44
C THR A 124 -11.93 5.17 10.86
N ALA A 125 -10.86 5.75 10.35
CA ALA A 125 -10.88 7.09 9.75
C ALA A 125 -9.79 7.12 8.67
N ASP A 126 -9.78 8.18 7.86
CA ASP A 126 -8.81 8.32 6.77
C ASP A 126 -7.46 8.80 7.31
N THR A 127 -6.87 7.96 8.15
CA THR A 127 -5.63 8.25 8.86
C THR A 127 -4.45 8.41 7.90
N LEU A 128 -4.39 7.57 6.88
CA LEU A 128 -3.24 7.62 5.97
C LEU A 128 -3.21 8.92 5.19
N SER A 129 -4.38 9.39 4.71
CA SER A 129 -4.42 10.67 4.01
C SER A 129 -4.06 11.82 4.95
N ASP A 130 -4.53 11.75 6.20
CA ASP A 130 -4.20 12.79 7.19
C ASP A 130 -2.69 12.83 7.45
N LEU A 131 -2.06 11.67 7.59
CA LEU A 131 -0.62 11.62 7.80
C LEU A 131 0.15 12.13 6.58
N ALA A 132 -0.32 11.79 5.38
CA ALA A 132 0.31 12.27 4.15
C ALA A 132 0.21 13.80 4.05
N ASP A 133 -0.94 14.36 4.41
CA ASP A 133 -1.13 15.81 4.42
C ASP A 133 -0.17 16.46 5.42
N TRP A 134 -0.05 15.86 6.60
CA TRP A 134 0.86 16.39 7.62
C TRP A 134 2.31 16.37 7.13
N MET A 135 2.72 15.28 6.50
CA MET A 135 4.08 15.16 5.97
C MET A 135 4.34 16.17 4.87
N ALA A 136 3.37 16.42 4.01
CA ALA A 136 3.50 17.41 2.95
C ALA A 136 3.66 18.82 3.53
N ALA A 137 3.04 19.10 4.68
CA ALA A 137 3.15 20.38 5.34
C ALA A 137 4.44 20.53 6.16
N HIS A 138 5.17 19.43 6.38
CA HIS A 138 6.39 19.42 7.20
C HIS A 138 7.54 18.73 6.46
N PRO A 139 7.97 19.27 5.29
CA PRO A 139 8.90 18.53 4.42
C PRO A 139 10.29 18.34 5.02
N GLY A 140 10.63 19.02 6.09
CA GLY A 140 11.93 18.87 6.73
C GLY A 140 11.99 17.78 7.80
N VAL A 141 10.91 17.07 8.00
CA VAL A 141 10.82 16.05 9.06
C VAL A 141 11.07 14.66 8.53
#